data_a69ede1197fd44a50fdd6b0a05c52a52
#
_entry.id   a69ede1197fd44a50fdd6b0a05c52a52
#
_cell.length_a   1.000
_cell.length_b   1.000
_cell.length_c   1.000
_cell.angle_alpha   90.00
_cell.angle_beta   90.00
_cell.angle_gamma   90.00
#
_symmetry.space_group_name_H-M   'P 1'
#
loop_
_entity.id
_entity.type
_entity.pdbx_description
1 polymer ?
#
loop_
_entity_poly.entity_id
_entity_poly.type
_entity_poly.pdbx_seq_one_letter_code
_entity_poly.pdbx_strand_id
1 'polypeptide(L)'
;MSEFAFTEAERAAIYRAIAERRDMRHFRPGPVDPAMLLRLLQAAHAAPSVGLMQPWRFIRVTDAALRVQIHALVDAERRATAEALGERSDEFMQLKVEGILDCGELLVAALMDQRERHVFGRRTLPHMDLASVSCALQNMWLAARAEGLGMGWVSLFQPEQLRQLLHMPAGSEAVAIICLGQVDRFYPVPMLQMEAWAEPRPLQDYVMENLWTAP
;
A
#
# COMPACT_ATOMS: atom_id res chain seq x y z
N MET A 1 28.51 -20.04 -6.74
CA MET A 1 27.57 -18.90 -6.45
C MET A 1 28.26 -17.61 -6.85
N SER A 2 27.53 -16.61 -7.32
CA SER A 2 28.12 -15.29 -7.64
C SER A 2 28.71 -14.66 -6.38
N GLU A 3 29.84 -13.97 -6.52
CA GLU A 3 30.50 -13.18 -5.46
C GLU A 3 29.56 -12.12 -4.84
N PHE A 4 28.55 -11.68 -5.60
CA PHE A 4 27.56 -10.68 -5.17
C PHE A 4 26.29 -11.27 -4.55
N ALA A 5 26.18 -12.60 -4.45
CA ALA A 5 25.00 -13.23 -3.87
C ALA A 5 25.03 -13.14 -2.35
N PHE A 6 23.90 -12.78 -1.76
CA PHE A 6 23.69 -12.86 -0.31
C PHE A 6 23.84 -14.30 0.18
N THR A 7 24.09 -14.48 1.46
CA THR A 7 24.11 -15.82 2.10
C THR A 7 22.74 -16.50 1.94
N GLU A 8 22.72 -17.81 2.10
CA GLU A 8 21.47 -18.58 2.00
C GLU A 8 20.41 -18.11 3.00
N ALA A 9 20.82 -17.83 4.24
CA ALA A 9 19.92 -17.35 5.28
C ALA A 9 19.32 -15.97 4.95
N GLU A 10 20.13 -15.04 4.44
CA GLU A 10 19.66 -13.71 4.02
C GLU A 10 18.70 -13.80 2.84
N ARG A 11 18.98 -14.63 1.84
CA ARG A 11 18.06 -14.88 0.72
C ARG A 11 16.75 -15.48 1.21
N ALA A 12 16.81 -16.48 2.07
CA ALA A 12 15.62 -17.12 2.64
C ALA A 12 14.75 -16.09 3.40
N ALA A 13 15.35 -15.18 4.17
CA ALA A 13 14.63 -14.13 4.88
C ALA A 13 13.89 -13.18 3.91
N ILE A 14 14.54 -12.77 2.81
CA ILE A 14 13.92 -11.90 1.79
C ILE A 14 12.72 -12.60 1.14
N TYR A 15 12.90 -13.82 0.64
CA TYR A 15 11.81 -14.57 -0.01
C TYR A 15 10.69 -14.91 0.96
N ARG A 16 10.98 -15.15 2.23
CA ARG A 16 9.99 -15.33 3.27
C ARG A 16 9.16 -14.07 3.49
N ALA A 17 9.79 -12.89 3.58
CA ALA A 17 9.06 -11.63 3.72
C ALA A 17 8.12 -11.39 2.53
N ILE A 18 8.57 -11.67 1.30
CA ILE A 18 7.76 -11.57 0.08
C ILE A 18 6.57 -12.54 0.12
N ALA A 19 6.81 -13.81 0.45
CA ALA A 19 5.79 -14.85 0.45
C ALA A 19 4.74 -14.68 1.56
N GLU A 20 5.16 -14.20 2.74
CA GLU A 20 4.31 -14.10 3.93
C GLU A 20 3.75 -12.68 4.17
N ARG A 21 4.09 -11.67 3.37
CA ARG A 21 3.47 -10.35 3.44
C ARG A 21 1.96 -10.46 3.19
N ARG A 22 1.17 -9.80 4.03
CA ARG A 22 -0.29 -9.75 3.89
C ARG A 22 -0.78 -8.31 4.01
N ASP A 23 -1.86 -8.01 3.32
CA ASP A 23 -2.62 -6.79 3.47
C ASP A 23 -3.52 -6.92 4.71
N MET A 24 -3.05 -6.34 5.82
CA MET A 24 -3.68 -6.51 7.13
C MET A 24 -4.80 -5.50 7.32
N ARG A 25 -5.93 -5.95 7.91
CA ARG A 25 -7.10 -5.12 8.21
C ARG A 25 -7.46 -5.15 9.70
N HIS A 26 -6.99 -6.16 10.43
CA HIS A 26 -7.25 -6.32 11.85
C HIS A 26 -5.97 -5.99 12.62
N PHE A 27 -6.04 -4.95 13.43
CA PHE A 27 -4.93 -4.48 14.24
C PHE A 27 -5.29 -4.57 15.72
N ARG A 28 -4.26 -4.78 16.55
CA ARG A 28 -4.39 -4.61 18.00
C ARG A 28 -4.17 -3.14 18.34
N PRO A 29 -4.91 -2.60 19.32
CA PRO A 29 -4.64 -1.26 19.84
C PRO A 29 -3.20 -1.13 20.36
N GLY A 30 -2.61 0.01 20.17
CA GLY A 30 -1.28 0.34 20.70
C GLY A 30 -0.44 1.11 19.70
N PRO A 31 0.52 1.90 20.18
CA PRO A 31 1.39 2.69 19.32
C PRO A 31 2.40 1.81 18.57
N VAL A 32 2.87 2.31 17.45
CA VAL A 32 4.05 1.81 16.76
C VAL A 32 5.28 2.50 17.36
N ASP A 33 6.34 1.73 17.67
CA ASP A 33 7.60 2.29 18.14
C ASP A 33 8.14 3.32 17.13
N PRO A 34 8.46 4.56 17.56
CA PRO A 34 8.98 5.60 16.69
C PRO A 34 10.26 5.21 15.93
N ALA A 35 11.15 4.44 16.54
CA ALA A 35 12.35 3.95 15.89
C ALA A 35 12.03 2.91 14.81
N MET A 36 11.03 2.06 15.03
CA MET A 36 10.52 1.14 14.01
C MET A 36 9.87 1.91 12.85
N LEU A 37 9.00 2.87 13.13
CA LEU A 37 8.39 3.70 12.10
C LEU A 37 9.45 4.40 11.23
N LEU A 38 10.50 4.93 11.85
CA LEU A 38 11.62 5.56 11.12
C LEU A 38 12.31 4.56 10.17
N ARG A 39 12.58 3.33 10.61
CA ARG A 39 13.17 2.29 9.73
C ARG A 39 12.26 1.95 8.55
N LEU A 40 10.95 1.88 8.77
CA LEU A 40 9.99 1.63 7.69
C LEU A 40 9.96 2.77 6.66
N LEU A 41 10.00 4.02 7.11
CA LEU A 41 10.09 5.20 6.25
C LEU A 41 11.42 5.25 5.49
N GLN A 42 12.54 4.85 6.11
CA GLN A 42 13.84 4.72 5.46
C GLN A 42 13.82 3.63 4.37
N ALA A 43 13.20 2.49 4.65
CA ALA A 43 13.04 1.42 3.65
C ALA A 43 12.22 1.91 2.44
N ALA A 44 11.14 2.65 2.67
CA ALA A 44 10.37 3.28 1.61
C ALA A 44 11.23 4.28 0.81
N HIS A 45 11.99 5.13 1.50
CA HIS A 45 12.82 6.16 0.86
C HIS A 45 13.98 5.58 0.04
N ALA A 46 14.43 4.37 0.34
CA ALA A 46 15.45 3.65 -0.41
C ALA A 46 14.94 3.02 -1.72
N ALA A 47 13.66 3.17 -2.04
CA ALA A 47 13.09 2.62 -3.27
C ALA A 47 13.66 3.30 -4.52
N PRO A 48 13.76 2.58 -5.64
CA PRO A 48 14.09 3.19 -6.92
C PRO A 48 12.97 4.15 -7.36
N SER A 49 13.32 5.18 -8.10
CA SER A 49 12.33 6.08 -8.69
C SER A 49 12.75 6.54 -10.08
N VAL A 50 11.75 6.81 -10.92
CA VAL A 50 11.98 7.32 -12.27
C VAL A 50 12.83 8.60 -12.22
N GLY A 51 13.94 8.61 -12.94
CA GLY A 51 14.87 9.76 -12.98
C GLY A 51 15.34 10.24 -11.60
N LEU A 52 15.40 9.37 -10.61
CA LEU A 52 15.71 9.69 -9.20
C LEU A 52 14.80 10.81 -8.63
N MET A 53 13.56 10.87 -9.08
CA MET A 53 12.60 11.92 -8.76
C MET A 53 12.12 11.87 -7.30
N GLN A 54 12.06 10.68 -6.69
CA GLN A 54 11.56 10.46 -5.33
C GLN A 54 10.21 11.18 -5.08
N PRO A 55 9.16 10.82 -5.86
CA PRO A 55 7.92 11.59 -5.92
C PRO A 55 7.04 11.45 -4.69
N TRP A 56 7.35 10.55 -3.79
CA TRP A 56 6.55 10.24 -2.61
C TRP A 56 6.59 11.34 -1.55
N ARG A 57 5.44 11.53 -0.91
CA ARG A 57 5.29 12.26 0.34
C ARG A 57 4.49 11.39 1.29
N PHE A 58 4.87 11.40 2.56
CA PHE A 58 4.17 10.68 3.62
C PHE A 58 3.63 11.67 4.63
N ILE A 59 2.30 11.70 4.78
CA ILE A 59 1.62 12.53 5.78
C ILE A 59 1.26 11.62 6.94
N ARG A 60 1.83 11.90 8.11
CA ARG A 60 1.51 11.17 9.34
C ARG A 60 0.27 11.77 9.98
N VAL A 61 -0.76 10.96 10.20
CA VAL A 61 -2.04 11.38 10.77
C VAL A 61 -2.06 11.01 12.25
N THR A 62 -1.72 11.96 13.11
CA THR A 62 -1.69 11.79 14.57
C THR A 62 -2.94 12.34 15.26
N ASP A 63 -3.71 13.20 14.60
CA ASP A 63 -4.95 13.77 15.12
C ASP A 63 -6.10 12.75 14.98
N ALA A 64 -6.72 12.42 16.12
CA ALA A 64 -7.81 11.45 16.18
C ALA A 64 -9.08 11.94 15.43
N ALA A 65 -9.38 13.25 15.46
CA ALA A 65 -10.53 13.78 14.75
C ALA A 65 -10.32 13.75 13.24
N LEU A 66 -9.10 14.05 12.77
CA LEU A 66 -8.73 13.90 11.36
C LEU A 66 -8.80 12.44 10.90
N ARG A 67 -8.36 11.49 11.74
CA ARG A 67 -8.47 10.04 11.46
C ARG A 67 -9.94 9.61 11.25
N VAL A 68 -10.86 10.11 12.09
CA VAL A 68 -12.30 9.85 11.93
C VAL A 68 -12.84 10.45 10.61
N GLN A 69 -12.40 11.66 10.23
CA GLN A 69 -12.81 12.26 8.95
C GLN A 69 -12.30 11.45 7.74
N ILE A 70 -11.04 10.98 7.78
CA ILE A 70 -10.49 10.09 6.75
C ILE A 70 -11.29 8.78 6.67
N HIS A 71 -11.62 8.18 7.82
CA HIS A 71 -12.47 6.98 7.84
C HIS A 71 -13.83 7.23 7.21
N ALA A 72 -14.46 8.39 7.47
CA ALA A 72 -15.75 8.73 6.86
C ALA A 72 -15.69 8.85 5.33
N LEU A 73 -14.59 9.37 4.76
CA LEU A 73 -14.37 9.37 3.31
C LEU A 73 -14.26 7.95 2.74
N VAL A 74 -13.56 7.07 3.45
CA VAL A 74 -13.42 5.66 3.05
C VAL A 74 -14.75 4.90 3.15
N ASP A 75 -15.54 5.13 4.19
CA ASP A 75 -16.85 4.51 4.34
C ASP A 75 -17.86 4.99 3.27
N ALA A 76 -17.81 6.26 2.89
CA ALA A 76 -18.60 6.80 1.79
C ALA A 76 -18.26 6.12 0.46
N GLU A 77 -16.96 5.98 0.14
CA GLU A 77 -16.51 5.30 -1.08
C GLU A 77 -16.80 3.80 -1.05
N ARG A 78 -16.70 3.16 0.13
CA ARG A 78 -17.10 1.76 0.32
C ARG A 78 -18.56 1.53 -0.07
N ARG A 79 -19.46 2.43 0.33
CA ARG A 79 -20.89 2.34 -0.02
C ARG A 79 -21.10 2.55 -1.52
N ALA A 80 -20.46 3.55 -2.11
CA ALA A 80 -20.54 3.80 -3.55
C ALA A 80 -20.00 2.61 -4.36
N THR A 81 -18.90 2.00 -3.90
CA THR A 81 -18.34 0.77 -4.50
C THR A 81 -19.30 -0.41 -4.39
N ALA A 82 -19.97 -0.57 -3.24
CA ALA A 82 -20.99 -1.61 -3.04
C ALA A 82 -22.14 -1.45 -4.03
N GLU A 83 -22.67 -0.24 -4.19
CA GLU A 83 -23.73 0.05 -5.18
C GLU A 83 -23.27 -0.30 -6.61
N ALA A 84 -22.03 0.05 -6.98
CA ALA A 84 -21.48 -0.26 -8.30
C ALA A 84 -21.29 -1.76 -8.55
N LEU A 85 -21.11 -2.57 -7.50
CA LEU A 85 -20.96 -4.04 -7.58
C LEU A 85 -22.29 -4.78 -7.78
N GLY A 86 -23.45 -4.10 -7.62
CA GLY A 86 -24.76 -4.68 -7.87
C GLY A 86 -25.04 -5.92 -7.02
N GLU A 87 -25.17 -7.07 -7.66
CA GLU A 87 -25.51 -8.35 -6.98
C GLU A 87 -24.48 -8.77 -5.92
N ARG A 88 -23.23 -8.32 -6.01
CA ARG A 88 -22.18 -8.61 -5.03
C ARG A 88 -22.07 -7.56 -3.92
N SER A 89 -23.00 -6.60 -3.84
CA SER A 89 -22.99 -5.52 -2.84
C SER A 89 -22.92 -6.05 -1.41
N ASP A 90 -23.80 -6.97 -1.05
CA ASP A 90 -23.89 -7.54 0.30
C ASP A 90 -22.63 -8.33 0.68
N GLU A 91 -22.09 -9.12 -0.25
CA GLU A 91 -20.83 -9.84 -0.08
C GLU A 91 -19.67 -8.87 0.18
N PHE A 92 -19.57 -7.80 -0.61
CA PHE A 92 -18.55 -6.76 -0.45
C PHE A 92 -18.67 -6.03 0.90
N MET A 93 -19.89 -5.72 1.34
CA MET A 93 -20.14 -5.03 2.61
C MET A 93 -19.78 -5.88 3.84
N GLN A 94 -19.65 -7.19 3.71
CA GLN A 94 -19.17 -8.07 4.78
C GLN A 94 -17.63 -8.02 4.92
N LEU A 95 -16.89 -7.65 3.87
CA LEU A 95 -15.44 -7.58 3.92
C LEU A 95 -14.97 -6.44 4.84
N LYS A 96 -13.97 -6.70 5.68
CA LYS A 96 -13.23 -5.62 6.37
C LYS A 96 -12.20 -5.03 5.44
N VAL A 97 -12.48 -3.88 4.83
CA VAL A 97 -11.65 -3.26 3.78
C VAL A 97 -10.63 -2.25 4.30
N GLU A 98 -10.66 -1.93 5.60
CA GLU A 98 -9.78 -0.92 6.22
C GLU A 98 -9.48 -1.27 7.68
N GLY A 99 -8.52 -0.56 8.28
CA GLY A 99 -8.14 -0.65 9.70
C GLY A 99 -7.77 0.72 10.26
N ILE A 100 -8.36 1.78 9.72
CA ILE A 100 -8.00 3.18 9.97
C ILE A 100 -8.16 3.57 11.43
N LEU A 101 -9.24 3.13 12.07
CA LEU A 101 -9.51 3.48 13.47
C LEU A 101 -8.76 2.57 14.45
N ASP A 102 -8.33 1.37 14.02
CA ASP A 102 -7.74 0.35 14.88
C ASP A 102 -6.21 0.35 14.86
N CYS A 103 -5.59 0.81 13.76
CA CYS A 103 -4.14 0.78 13.59
C CYS A 103 -3.40 1.73 14.55
N GLY A 104 -2.18 1.34 14.93
CA GLY A 104 -1.34 2.15 15.82
C GLY A 104 -0.79 3.42 15.16
N GLU A 105 -0.52 3.37 13.86
CA GLU A 105 0.01 4.48 13.07
C GLU A 105 -0.74 4.58 11.74
N LEU A 106 -1.11 5.79 11.34
CA LEU A 106 -1.80 6.06 10.07
C LEU A 106 -0.97 7.03 9.23
N LEU A 107 -0.65 6.61 7.99
CA LEU A 107 0.04 7.45 7.02
C LEU A 107 -0.83 7.62 5.78
N VAL A 108 -0.73 8.78 5.12
CA VAL A 108 -1.20 8.95 3.75
C VAL A 108 0.02 9.09 2.85
N ALA A 109 0.15 8.18 1.90
CA ALA A 109 1.17 8.26 0.86
C ALA A 109 0.61 9.03 -0.32
N ALA A 110 1.39 9.98 -0.81
CA ALA A 110 0.98 10.88 -1.88
C ALA A 110 2.10 11.09 -2.89
N LEU A 111 1.70 11.43 -4.10
CA LEU A 111 2.56 12.02 -5.13
C LEU A 111 2.70 13.52 -4.86
N MET A 112 3.94 14.04 -4.96
CA MET A 112 4.19 15.47 -4.88
C MET A 112 3.52 16.24 -6.03
N ASP A 113 3.39 17.54 -5.89
CA ASP A 113 3.02 18.48 -6.96
C ASP A 113 4.14 18.68 -7.99
N GLN A 114 3.87 19.41 -9.05
CA GLN A 114 4.83 19.85 -10.09
C GLN A 114 5.63 18.71 -10.74
N ARG A 115 5.07 17.50 -10.79
CA ARG A 115 5.70 16.31 -11.36
C ARG A 115 6.01 16.44 -12.86
N GLU A 116 5.25 17.26 -13.57
CA GLU A 116 5.42 17.56 -15.00
C GLU A 116 6.78 18.19 -15.33
N ARG A 117 7.47 18.79 -14.35
CA ARG A 117 8.83 19.31 -14.52
C ARG A 117 9.88 18.23 -14.70
N HIS A 118 9.59 17.00 -14.28
CA HIS A 118 10.47 15.86 -14.41
C HIS A 118 10.21 15.14 -15.74
N VAL A 119 11.08 15.39 -16.73
CA VAL A 119 10.92 14.85 -18.09
C VAL A 119 11.55 13.47 -18.23
N PHE A 120 12.72 13.24 -17.57
CA PHE A 120 13.48 12.01 -17.70
C PHE A 120 12.66 10.79 -17.23
N GLY A 121 12.41 9.86 -18.16
CA GLY A 121 11.64 8.65 -17.93
C GLY A 121 10.11 8.85 -17.86
N ARG A 122 9.61 10.09 -17.75
CA ARG A 122 8.17 10.39 -17.71
C ARG A 122 7.57 10.89 -19.04
N ARG A 123 8.39 11.37 -19.95
CA ARG A 123 7.93 12.01 -21.19
C ARG A 123 6.91 11.17 -21.96
N THR A 124 7.14 9.88 -22.05
CA THR A 124 6.25 8.92 -22.76
C THR A 124 5.43 8.05 -21.79
N LEU A 125 5.84 7.95 -20.54
CA LEU A 125 5.22 7.15 -19.50
C LEU A 125 5.00 7.99 -18.23
N PRO A 126 4.02 8.91 -18.22
CA PRO A 126 3.81 9.83 -17.09
C PRO A 126 3.47 9.11 -15.78
N HIS A 127 2.90 7.90 -15.85
CA HIS A 127 2.55 7.09 -14.67
C HIS A 127 3.76 6.44 -13.96
N MET A 128 4.99 6.65 -14.43
CA MET A 128 6.18 6.13 -13.76
C MET A 128 6.43 6.76 -12.39
N ASP A 129 5.85 7.92 -12.11
CA ASP A 129 5.83 8.50 -10.76
C ASP A 129 4.98 7.65 -9.79
N LEU A 130 3.80 7.23 -10.20
CA LEU A 130 2.95 6.30 -9.43
C LEU A 130 3.63 4.95 -9.22
N ALA A 131 4.27 4.39 -10.26
CA ALA A 131 5.06 3.16 -10.13
C ALA A 131 6.19 3.32 -9.09
N SER A 132 6.84 4.48 -9.05
CA SER A 132 7.89 4.79 -8.08
C SER A 132 7.36 4.83 -6.64
N VAL A 133 6.19 5.44 -6.40
CA VAL A 133 5.54 5.41 -5.07
C VAL A 133 5.15 3.98 -4.69
N SER A 134 4.66 3.18 -5.64
CA SER A 134 4.31 1.77 -5.40
C SER A 134 5.53 0.95 -4.97
N CYS A 135 6.72 1.18 -5.55
CA CYS A 135 7.96 0.58 -5.10
C CYS A 135 8.32 0.99 -3.66
N ALA A 136 8.15 2.26 -3.32
CA ALA A 136 8.40 2.76 -1.97
C ALA A 136 7.47 2.09 -0.94
N LEU A 137 6.18 1.99 -1.25
CA LEU A 137 5.20 1.32 -0.41
C LEU A 137 5.48 -0.19 -0.27
N GLN A 138 5.90 -0.85 -1.35
CA GLN A 138 6.27 -2.27 -1.30
C GLN A 138 7.51 -2.49 -0.42
N ASN A 139 8.54 -1.64 -0.50
CA ASN A 139 9.69 -1.71 0.40
C ASN A 139 9.28 -1.55 1.87
N MET A 140 8.44 -0.55 2.18
CA MET A 140 7.88 -0.36 3.52
C MET A 140 7.14 -1.61 4.00
N TRP A 141 6.36 -2.23 3.13
CA TRP A 141 5.55 -3.39 3.45
C TRP A 141 6.39 -4.64 3.77
N LEU A 142 7.43 -4.88 2.98
CA LEU A 142 8.37 -5.98 3.24
C LEU A 142 9.15 -5.74 4.55
N ALA A 143 9.57 -4.51 4.80
CA ALA A 143 10.23 -4.14 6.05
C ALA A 143 9.27 -4.31 7.25
N ALA A 144 8.02 -3.86 7.16
CA ALA A 144 7.01 -4.05 8.20
C ALA A 144 6.81 -5.55 8.49
N ARG A 145 6.70 -6.40 7.46
CA ARG A 145 6.59 -7.86 7.63
C ARG A 145 7.82 -8.45 8.32
N ALA A 146 9.02 -8.00 7.97
CA ALA A 146 10.26 -8.46 8.59
C ALA A 146 10.36 -8.07 10.08
N GLU A 147 9.85 -6.89 10.44
CA GLU A 147 9.76 -6.39 11.84
C GLU A 147 8.56 -7.01 12.62
N GLY A 148 7.74 -7.85 11.98
CA GLY A 148 6.55 -8.44 12.61
C GLY A 148 5.37 -7.48 12.75
N LEU A 149 5.40 -6.34 12.06
CA LEU A 149 4.34 -5.33 12.06
C LEU A 149 3.36 -5.55 10.90
N GLY A 150 2.07 -5.47 11.18
CA GLY A 150 1.03 -5.48 10.15
C GLY A 150 1.01 -4.17 9.37
N MET A 151 0.83 -4.26 8.05
CA MET A 151 0.58 -3.12 7.18
C MET A 151 -0.63 -3.38 6.30
N GLY A 152 -1.51 -2.39 6.15
CA GLY A 152 -2.64 -2.40 5.26
C GLY A 152 -2.60 -1.22 4.29
N TRP A 153 -2.97 -1.46 3.04
CA TRP A 153 -3.09 -0.44 1.98
C TRP A 153 -4.57 -0.25 1.66
N VAL A 154 -5.11 0.94 1.94
CA VAL A 154 -6.49 1.32 1.62
C VAL A 154 -6.47 2.27 0.42
N SER A 155 -7.24 1.93 -0.62
CA SER A 155 -7.44 2.73 -1.84
C SER A 155 -8.91 3.09 -2.09
N LEU A 156 -9.79 2.81 -1.12
CA LEU A 156 -11.21 3.16 -1.16
C LEU A 156 -11.40 4.60 -0.68
N PHE A 157 -11.13 5.58 -1.53
CA PHE A 157 -11.37 7.01 -1.28
C PHE A 157 -11.31 7.78 -2.59
N GLN A 158 -11.95 8.95 -2.62
CA GLN A 158 -11.80 9.90 -3.72
C GLN A 158 -10.53 10.73 -3.51
N PRO A 159 -9.52 10.66 -4.40
CA PRO A 159 -8.22 11.32 -4.18
C PRO A 159 -8.33 12.83 -3.94
N GLU A 160 -9.24 13.51 -4.65
CA GLU A 160 -9.44 14.93 -4.52
C GLU A 160 -10.04 15.33 -3.16
N GLN A 161 -10.98 14.56 -2.63
CA GLN A 161 -11.57 14.81 -1.30
C GLN A 161 -10.51 14.64 -0.21
N LEU A 162 -9.68 13.61 -0.30
CA LEU A 162 -8.59 13.38 0.66
C LEU A 162 -7.52 14.47 0.53
N ARG A 163 -7.19 14.91 -0.69
CA ARG A 163 -6.29 16.05 -0.94
C ARG A 163 -6.78 17.32 -0.25
N GLN A 164 -8.07 17.65 -0.38
CA GLN A 164 -8.67 18.82 0.23
C GLN A 164 -8.67 18.72 1.76
N LEU A 165 -9.07 17.59 2.32
CA LEU A 165 -9.09 17.33 3.76
C LEU A 165 -7.71 17.51 4.40
N LEU A 166 -6.65 17.08 3.71
CA LEU A 166 -5.26 17.15 4.18
C LEU A 166 -4.54 18.44 3.76
N HIS A 167 -5.24 19.41 3.15
CA HIS A 167 -4.67 20.66 2.62
C HIS A 167 -3.44 20.43 1.73
N MET A 168 -3.44 19.35 0.95
CA MET A 168 -2.35 19.04 0.04
C MET A 168 -2.34 20.05 -1.13
N PRO A 169 -1.16 20.46 -1.65
CA PRO A 169 -1.07 21.43 -2.74
C PRO A 169 -1.76 20.93 -4.01
N ALA A 170 -2.22 21.87 -4.84
CA ALA A 170 -2.75 21.56 -6.16
C ALA A 170 -1.71 20.82 -7.00
N GLY A 171 -2.12 19.79 -7.73
CA GLY A 171 -1.23 18.95 -8.53
C GLY A 171 -0.58 17.78 -7.75
N SER A 172 -0.68 17.75 -6.42
CA SER A 172 -0.39 16.55 -5.64
C SER A 172 -1.57 15.58 -5.69
N GLU A 173 -1.32 14.31 -5.39
CA GLU A 173 -2.33 13.25 -5.47
C GLU A 173 -2.16 12.24 -4.33
N ALA A 174 -3.22 11.98 -3.59
CA ALA A 174 -3.22 10.91 -2.59
C ALA A 174 -3.27 9.55 -3.31
N VAL A 175 -2.32 8.66 -2.97
CA VAL A 175 -2.17 7.34 -3.60
C VAL A 175 -2.70 6.23 -2.71
N ALA A 176 -2.46 6.31 -1.41
CA ALA A 176 -2.82 5.27 -0.47
C ALA A 176 -2.96 5.80 0.96
N ILE A 177 -3.89 5.23 1.70
CA ILE A 177 -3.92 5.32 3.15
C ILE A 177 -3.27 4.05 3.69
N ILE A 178 -2.25 4.21 4.52
CA ILE A 178 -1.44 3.11 5.06
C ILE A 178 -1.72 2.97 6.55
N CYS A 179 -2.25 1.82 6.92
CA CYS A 179 -2.46 1.42 8.30
C CYS A 179 -1.29 0.56 8.76
N LEU A 180 -0.60 0.94 9.85
CA LEU A 180 0.48 0.18 10.46
C LEU A 180 0.13 -0.13 11.92
N GLY A 181 0.40 -1.35 12.37
CA GLY A 181 0.11 -1.71 13.75
C GLY A 181 0.45 -3.15 14.12
N GLN A 182 0.38 -3.43 15.41
CA GLN A 182 0.49 -4.78 15.94
C GLN A 182 -0.68 -5.63 15.45
N VAL A 183 -0.43 -6.92 15.22
CA VAL A 183 -1.44 -7.89 14.81
C VAL A 183 -1.37 -9.12 15.73
N ASP A 184 -2.47 -9.82 15.92
CA ASP A 184 -2.46 -11.07 16.69
C ASP A 184 -1.76 -12.19 15.90
N ARG A 185 -1.98 -12.19 14.59
CA ARG A 185 -1.35 -13.15 13.65
C ARG A 185 -1.45 -12.59 12.24
N PHE A 186 -0.52 -12.97 11.38
CA PHE A 186 -0.65 -12.74 9.94
C PHE A 186 -1.63 -13.75 9.34
N TYR A 187 -2.39 -13.33 8.32
CA TYR A 187 -3.28 -14.22 7.59
C TYR A 187 -2.44 -15.31 6.88
N PRO A 188 -2.89 -16.58 6.89
CA PRO A 188 -2.17 -17.68 6.23
C PRO A 188 -2.11 -17.53 4.71
N VAL A 189 -3.18 -16.98 4.11
CA VAL A 189 -3.31 -16.64 2.69
C VAL A 189 -3.87 -15.21 2.56
N PRO A 190 -3.93 -14.61 1.35
CA PRO A 190 -4.58 -13.31 1.16
C PRO A 190 -6.01 -13.29 1.72
N MET A 191 -6.39 -12.18 2.38
CA MET A 191 -7.69 -12.08 3.03
C MET A 191 -8.85 -12.32 2.03
N LEU A 192 -8.78 -11.76 0.83
CA LEU A 192 -9.81 -11.95 -0.21
C LEU A 192 -9.96 -13.42 -0.64
N GLN A 193 -8.90 -14.22 -0.53
CA GLN A 193 -8.97 -15.66 -0.74
C GLN A 193 -9.63 -16.37 0.47
N MET A 194 -9.32 -15.94 1.70
CA MET A 194 -9.98 -16.46 2.91
C MET A 194 -11.49 -16.23 2.89
N GLU A 195 -11.91 -15.08 2.39
CA GLU A 195 -13.31 -14.66 2.28
C GLU A 195 -13.98 -15.17 0.98
N ALA A 196 -13.33 -16.05 0.23
CA ALA A 196 -13.79 -16.60 -1.05
C ALA A 196 -14.18 -15.53 -2.10
N TRP A 197 -13.67 -14.30 -1.96
CA TRP A 197 -13.92 -13.21 -2.90
C TRP A 197 -13.22 -13.40 -4.25
N ALA A 198 -11.99 -13.91 -4.23
CA ALA A 198 -11.18 -14.17 -5.43
C ALA A 198 -10.12 -15.24 -5.15
N GLU A 199 -9.73 -15.95 -6.19
CA GLU A 199 -8.64 -16.93 -6.17
C GLU A 199 -7.42 -16.43 -6.94
N PRO A 200 -6.20 -16.72 -6.46
CA PRO A 200 -4.99 -16.42 -7.22
C PRO A 200 -4.89 -17.31 -8.47
N ARG A 201 -4.36 -16.75 -9.55
CA ARG A 201 -4.10 -17.49 -10.78
C ARG A 201 -2.66 -18.02 -10.79
N PRO A 202 -2.39 -19.12 -11.49
CA PRO A 202 -1.05 -19.69 -11.60
C PRO A 202 -0.12 -18.76 -12.39
N LEU A 203 1.18 -18.77 -12.05
CA LEU A 203 2.19 -17.88 -12.66
C LEU A 203 2.25 -18.01 -14.19
N GLN A 204 2.00 -19.21 -14.71
CA GLN A 204 2.04 -19.50 -16.15
C GLN A 204 1.09 -18.65 -16.97
N ASP A 205 -0.02 -18.18 -16.37
CA ASP A 205 -1.00 -17.33 -17.04
C ASP A 205 -0.49 -15.89 -17.26
N TYR A 206 0.64 -15.53 -16.63
CA TYR A 206 1.20 -14.18 -16.61
C TYR A 206 2.55 -14.05 -17.32
N VAL A 207 3.12 -15.17 -17.78
CA VAL A 207 4.43 -15.17 -18.44
C VAL A 207 4.25 -15.57 -19.90
N MET A 208 4.67 -14.69 -20.79
CA MET A 208 4.59 -14.87 -22.25
C MET A 208 5.98 -14.69 -22.84
N GLU A 209 6.28 -15.43 -23.92
CA GLU A 209 7.54 -15.28 -24.62
C GLU A 209 7.38 -14.44 -25.90
N ASN A 210 8.24 -13.43 -26.04
CA ASN A 210 8.37 -12.54 -27.20
C ASN A 210 7.16 -11.67 -27.51
N LEU A 211 5.96 -12.22 -27.52
CA LEU A 211 4.73 -11.52 -27.92
C LEU A 211 3.64 -11.68 -26.87
N TRP A 212 2.74 -10.69 -26.81
CA TRP A 212 1.53 -10.80 -26.00
C TRP A 212 0.61 -11.85 -26.64
N THR A 213 0.35 -12.93 -25.92
CA THR A 213 -0.65 -13.94 -26.29
C THR A 213 -1.83 -13.84 -25.32
N ALA A 214 -3.06 -13.82 -25.83
CA ALA A 214 -4.23 -13.87 -24.95
C ALA A 214 -4.24 -15.17 -24.15
N PRO A 215 -4.56 -15.14 -22.84
CA PRO A 215 -4.70 -16.33 -22.02
C PRO A 215 -5.90 -17.18 -22.44
#